data_b96da958e29f416ab18fbdd0a53fb92c
#
_entry.id   b96da958e29f416ab18fbdd0a53fb92c
#
_cell.length_a   1.000
_cell.length_b   1.000
_cell.length_c   1.000
_cell.angle_alpha   90.00
_cell.angle_beta   90.00
_cell.angle_gamma   90.00
#
_symmetry.space_group_name_H-M   'P 1'
#
loop_
_entity.id
_entity.type
_entity.pdbx_description
1 polymer ?
#
loop_
_entity_poly.entity_id
_entity_poly.type
_entity_poly.pdbx_seq_one_letter_code
_entity_poly.pdbx_strand_id
1 'polypeptide(L)'
;MTQARRGAWPLAAGAVLALALGMWADSAQAAAADEYSTESAKASQSLLIDATHAGKRLVVVGDRGHILFSDDQGNTWTQARVPTRQLLTAVFFLDEKRGWAVGHDAQILASNDGGATWSKQFEDLSREAPLLDVTFLDAQHGFAVGAYGALLETRDGGQHWQDIAERLDNADQLHLNGIAVIKEAGLFIVGEQGSMFRSSDNGQTWAKVEGPYEGSLFGVIGTAKPHTLLAYGLRGNLFRSTDFGDSWQPIELKAARGNLEFGLASATLLDDGSLALVGNGGSVLRSVDDGQTFSVYNRADRIALAGVSGLANGGLLLVGQGGVHLATAEGADQTAEGARP
;
A
#
# COMPACT_ATOMS: atom_id res chain seq x y z
N MET A 1 -93.22 -25.03 -30.03
CA MET A 1 -93.95 -25.91 -29.10
C MET A 1 -93.14 -25.97 -27.80
N THR A 2 -93.81 -25.56 -26.76
CA THR A 2 -93.73 -25.85 -25.33
C THR A 2 -92.44 -25.35 -24.62
N GLN A 3 -92.55 -24.23 -23.89
CA GLN A 3 -92.94 -24.07 -22.48
C GLN A 3 -92.11 -24.91 -21.53
N ALA A 4 -91.65 -24.52 -20.46
CA ALA A 4 -91.77 -23.44 -19.47
C ALA A 4 -91.04 -23.83 -18.20
N ARG A 5 -90.70 -22.96 -17.41
CA ARG A 5 -90.89 -22.67 -16.00
C ARG A 5 -89.57 -22.49 -15.19
N ARG A 6 -89.36 -21.29 -14.86
CA ARG A 6 -89.30 -20.59 -13.52
C ARG A 6 -88.93 -21.47 -12.35
N GLY A 7 -87.91 -21.04 -11.66
CA GLY A 7 -87.58 -21.32 -10.28
C GLY A 7 -86.59 -20.31 -9.74
N ALA A 8 -87.13 -19.21 -9.20
CA ALA A 8 -86.36 -18.26 -8.41
C ALA A 8 -86.36 -18.73 -6.94
N TRP A 9 -85.30 -18.58 -6.26
CA TRP A 9 -85.25 -18.27 -4.83
C TRP A 9 -83.83 -17.91 -4.37
N PRO A 10 -83.61 -17.27 -3.18
CA PRO A 10 -83.11 -15.94 -3.10
C PRO A 10 -81.75 -15.81 -2.38
N LEU A 11 -81.23 -14.61 -2.54
CA LEU A 11 -80.33 -13.83 -1.69
C LEU A 11 -79.77 -14.49 -0.41
N ALA A 12 -78.46 -14.63 -0.36
CA ALA A 12 -77.69 -14.39 0.86
C ALA A 12 -76.45 -13.54 0.52
N ALA A 13 -76.52 -12.31 0.93
CA ALA A 13 -75.39 -11.38 0.89
C ALA A 13 -74.34 -11.81 1.92
N GLY A 14 -73.18 -12.21 1.48
CA GLY A 14 -71.99 -12.41 2.29
C GLY A 14 -70.90 -11.47 1.82
N ALA A 15 -70.82 -10.31 2.44
CA ALA A 15 -69.69 -9.44 2.23
C ALA A 15 -68.42 -10.04 2.84
N VAL A 16 -67.54 -10.60 2.01
CA VAL A 16 -66.19 -10.96 2.43
C VAL A 16 -65.32 -9.72 2.18
N LEU A 17 -65.06 -9.01 3.28
CA LEU A 17 -64.06 -7.95 3.34
C LEU A 17 -62.68 -8.59 3.24
N ALA A 18 -62.06 -8.63 2.06
CA ALA A 18 -60.65 -9.04 1.90
C ALA A 18 -59.79 -7.85 2.37
N LEU A 19 -59.35 -7.93 3.63
CA LEU A 19 -58.24 -7.11 4.12
C LEU A 19 -56.97 -7.58 3.42
N ALA A 20 -56.59 -6.91 2.34
CA ALA A 20 -55.26 -6.96 1.76
C ALA A 20 -54.31 -6.19 2.70
N LEU A 21 -53.76 -6.89 3.69
CA LEU A 21 -52.59 -6.46 4.40
C LEU A 21 -51.41 -6.51 3.40
N GLY A 22 -51.14 -5.33 2.81
CA GLY A 22 -49.88 -5.12 2.09
C GLY A 22 -48.73 -5.24 3.08
N MET A 23 -48.11 -6.41 3.12
CA MET A 23 -46.79 -6.56 3.70
C MET A 23 -45.82 -5.84 2.77
N TRP A 24 -45.55 -4.59 3.08
CA TRP A 24 -44.37 -3.92 2.60
C TRP A 24 -43.20 -4.64 3.30
N ALA A 25 -42.59 -5.60 2.61
CA ALA A 25 -41.28 -6.08 2.98
C ALA A 25 -40.34 -4.90 2.76
N ASP A 26 -40.04 -4.17 3.82
CA ASP A 26 -38.85 -3.34 3.90
C ASP A 26 -37.67 -4.32 3.71
N SER A 27 -37.23 -4.48 2.47
CA SER A 27 -35.90 -4.96 2.19
C SER A 27 -34.93 -3.85 2.61
N ALA A 28 -34.77 -3.69 3.91
CA ALA A 28 -33.58 -3.08 4.46
C ALA A 28 -32.42 -3.95 3.95
N GLN A 29 -31.78 -3.51 2.90
CA GLN A 29 -30.51 -4.03 2.45
C GLN A 29 -29.60 -3.82 3.64
N ALA A 30 -29.36 -4.87 4.40
CA ALA A 30 -28.40 -4.85 5.49
C ALA A 30 -27.08 -4.47 4.81
N ALA A 31 -26.63 -3.24 5.04
CA ALA A 31 -25.28 -2.85 4.68
C ALA A 31 -24.38 -3.95 5.28
N ALA A 32 -23.61 -4.60 4.42
CA ALA A 32 -22.68 -5.63 4.88
C ALA A 32 -21.85 -4.99 5.99
N ALA A 33 -21.97 -5.52 7.20
CA ALA A 33 -21.19 -4.99 8.31
C ALA A 33 -19.73 -5.14 7.94
N ASP A 34 -18.95 -4.06 8.03
CA ASP A 34 -17.53 -4.11 7.76
C ASP A 34 -16.90 -5.27 8.51
N GLU A 35 -16.25 -6.18 7.77
CA GLU A 35 -15.54 -7.29 8.39
C GLU A 35 -14.21 -6.76 8.93
N TYR A 36 -14.15 -6.58 10.22
CA TYR A 36 -12.92 -6.14 10.87
C TYR A 36 -11.82 -7.22 10.83
N SER A 37 -10.59 -6.77 10.74
CA SER A 37 -9.39 -7.58 10.96
C SER A 37 -9.51 -8.37 12.26
N THR A 38 -9.26 -9.68 12.19
CA THR A 38 -9.36 -10.56 13.36
C THR A 38 -8.16 -10.32 14.27
N GLU A 39 -8.43 -10.03 15.56
CA GLU A 39 -7.37 -9.88 16.54
C GLU A 39 -6.58 -11.18 16.71
N SER A 40 -5.24 -11.08 16.71
CA SER A 40 -4.35 -12.23 16.78
C SER A 40 -3.09 -11.94 17.58
N ALA A 41 -2.83 -12.74 18.61
CA ALA A 41 -1.57 -12.67 19.35
C ALA A 41 -0.31 -12.95 18.49
N LYS A 42 -0.48 -13.45 17.27
CA LYS A 42 0.59 -13.72 16.30
C LYS A 42 0.61 -12.74 15.13
N ALA A 43 -0.13 -11.64 15.19
CA ALA A 43 -0.21 -10.69 14.11
C ALA A 43 1.17 -10.13 13.72
N SER A 44 2.06 -9.87 14.70
CA SER A 44 3.43 -9.41 14.45
C SER A 44 4.37 -10.47 13.84
N GLN A 45 3.92 -11.72 13.74
CA GLN A 45 4.62 -12.84 13.11
C GLN A 45 3.96 -13.25 11.77
N SER A 46 2.87 -12.60 11.37
CA SER A 46 2.21 -12.84 10.08
C SER A 46 3.00 -12.20 8.94
N LEU A 47 2.58 -12.46 7.70
CA LEU A 47 3.15 -11.75 6.56
C LEU A 47 2.82 -10.26 6.65
N LEU A 48 3.85 -9.42 6.76
CA LEU A 48 3.74 -7.97 6.71
C LEU A 48 4.41 -7.45 5.43
N ILE A 49 3.83 -6.45 4.83
CA ILE A 49 4.21 -5.99 3.48
C ILE A 49 4.91 -4.65 3.51
N ASP A 50 4.47 -3.73 4.37
CA ASP A 50 5.05 -2.38 4.40
C ASP A 50 5.17 -1.83 5.81
N ALA A 51 6.08 -0.87 6.00
CA ALA A 51 6.42 -0.26 7.29
C ALA A 51 6.74 1.23 7.13
N THR A 52 6.19 2.04 8.03
CA THR A 52 6.39 3.49 8.04
C THR A 52 6.37 4.06 9.46
N HIS A 53 6.51 5.38 9.56
CA HIS A 53 6.42 6.14 10.80
C HIS A 53 5.19 7.06 10.84
N ALA A 54 4.51 7.09 11.99
CA ALA A 54 3.60 8.16 12.40
C ALA A 54 4.31 8.98 13.51
N GLY A 55 5.19 9.91 13.10
CA GLY A 55 6.10 10.56 14.01
C GLY A 55 7.10 9.57 14.63
N LYS A 56 7.01 9.32 15.95
CA LYS A 56 7.88 8.33 16.64
C LYS A 56 7.32 6.91 16.66
N ARG A 57 6.03 6.77 16.34
CA ARG A 57 5.35 5.48 16.30
C ARG A 57 5.71 4.74 15.02
N LEU A 58 6.05 3.47 15.15
CA LEU A 58 6.17 2.56 14.00
C LEU A 58 4.79 2.02 13.63
N VAL A 59 4.50 1.94 12.34
CA VAL A 59 3.26 1.34 11.82
C VAL A 59 3.62 0.36 10.71
N VAL A 60 3.03 -0.83 10.75
CA VAL A 60 3.23 -1.88 9.75
C VAL A 60 1.89 -2.44 9.28
N VAL A 61 1.83 -2.85 8.01
CA VAL A 61 0.60 -3.39 7.41
C VAL A 61 0.89 -4.70 6.68
N GLY A 62 -0.16 -5.54 6.49
CA GLY A 62 0.01 -6.76 5.73
C GLY A 62 -1.23 -7.65 5.65
N ASP A 63 -1.01 -8.95 5.75
CA ASP A 63 -2.02 -9.98 5.54
C ASP A 63 -3.22 -9.82 6.49
N ARG A 64 -4.41 -10.25 6.03
CA ARG A 64 -5.68 -10.31 6.79
C ARG A 64 -6.12 -8.96 7.38
N GLY A 65 -5.76 -7.85 6.74
CA GLY A 65 -6.05 -6.50 7.21
C GLY A 65 -5.28 -6.13 8.49
N HIS A 66 -4.19 -6.83 8.79
CA HIS A 66 -3.38 -6.48 9.96
C HIS A 66 -2.72 -5.13 9.75
N ILE A 67 -3.00 -4.22 10.65
CA ILE A 67 -2.21 -3.02 10.91
C ILE A 67 -1.76 -3.09 12.34
N LEU A 68 -0.45 -2.99 12.57
CA LEU A 68 0.13 -3.00 13.91
C LEU A 68 0.91 -1.71 14.14
N PHE A 69 0.93 -1.25 15.38
CA PHE A 69 1.76 -0.12 15.74
C PHE A 69 2.58 -0.40 17.00
N SER A 70 3.73 0.27 17.11
CA SER A 70 4.63 0.20 18.25
C SER A 70 5.07 1.59 18.68
N ASP A 71 5.00 1.88 19.98
CA ASP A 71 5.46 3.12 20.60
C ASP A 71 6.81 2.95 21.32
N ASP A 72 7.41 1.75 21.26
CA ASP A 72 8.62 1.37 22.00
C ASP A 72 9.73 0.81 21.05
N GLN A 73 9.82 1.37 19.86
CA GLN A 73 10.82 1.01 18.83
C GLN A 73 10.75 -0.45 18.38
N GLY A 74 9.53 -1.01 18.33
CA GLY A 74 9.29 -2.35 17.81
C GLY A 74 9.45 -3.47 18.85
N ASN A 75 9.67 -3.16 20.14
CA ASN A 75 9.76 -4.18 21.19
C ASN A 75 8.40 -4.82 21.48
N THR A 76 7.33 -4.02 21.49
CA THR A 76 5.95 -4.51 21.60
C THR A 76 5.06 -3.95 20.51
N TRP A 77 4.04 -4.72 20.12
CA TRP A 77 3.14 -4.40 19.04
C TRP A 77 1.68 -4.48 19.48
N THR A 78 0.91 -3.48 19.11
CA THR A 78 -0.54 -3.43 19.31
C THR A 78 -1.22 -3.54 17.94
N GLN A 79 -2.21 -4.42 17.82
CA GLN A 79 -3.03 -4.51 16.63
C GLN A 79 -4.09 -3.41 16.63
N ALA A 80 -4.14 -2.64 15.56
CA ALA A 80 -5.15 -1.61 15.33
C ALA A 80 -6.52 -2.22 14.99
N ARG A 81 -7.58 -1.43 15.21
CA ARG A 81 -8.91 -1.79 14.74
C ARG A 81 -9.09 -1.37 13.29
N VAL A 82 -9.17 -2.33 12.36
CA VAL A 82 -9.14 -2.12 10.90
C VAL A 82 -10.39 -2.71 10.25
N PRO A 83 -11.18 -1.94 9.47
CA PRO A 83 -12.44 -2.40 8.88
C PRO A 83 -12.22 -3.17 7.56
N THR A 84 -11.31 -4.13 7.56
CA THR A 84 -11.08 -5.06 6.44
C THR A 84 -10.32 -6.30 6.91
N ARG A 85 -10.41 -7.38 6.12
CA ARG A 85 -9.56 -8.58 6.21
C ARG A 85 -8.72 -8.79 4.97
N GLN A 86 -8.77 -7.88 4.02
CA GLN A 86 -7.99 -7.95 2.81
C GLN A 86 -6.51 -7.65 3.09
N LEU A 87 -5.64 -8.18 2.23
CA LEU A 87 -4.22 -7.86 2.27
C LEU A 87 -4.02 -6.35 2.03
N LEU A 88 -3.28 -5.71 2.91
CA LEU A 88 -2.82 -4.32 2.76
C LEU A 88 -1.40 -4.32 2.17
N THR A 89 -1.18 -3.52 1.15
CA THR A 89 0.02 -3.51 0.31
C THR A 89 0.96 -2.35 0.61
N ALA A 90 0.42 -1.21 1.05
CA ALA A 90 1.23 -0.04 1.40
C ALA A 90 0.59 0.80 2.51
N VAL A 91 1.42 1.55 3.22
CA VAL A 91 1.01 2.50 4.26
C VAL A 91 1.85 3.76 4.21
N PHE A 92 1.20 4.90 4.26
CA PHE A 92 1.82 6.23 4.25
C PHE A 92 1.30 7.08 5.40
N PHE A 93 2.18 7.82 6.07
CA PHE A 93 1.81 8.84 7.05
C PHE A 93 2.36 10.21 6.63
N LEU A 94 1.48 11.19 6.57
CA LEU A 94 1.85 12.58 6.31
C LEU A 94 2.45 13.25 7.55
N ASP A 95 1.95 12.85 8.73
CA ASP A 95 2.39 13.35 10.03
C ASP A 95 2.11 12.32 11.14
N GLU A 96 2.28 12.71 12.41
CA GLU A 96 2.07 11.83 13.58
C GLU A 96 0.65 11.28 13.71
N LYS A 97 -0.34 11.84 13.00
CA LYS A 97 -1.77 11.50 13.16
C LYS A 97 -2.39 10.96 11.90
N ARG A 98 -2.11 11.61 10.75
CA ARG A 98 -2.81 11.35 9.49
C ARG A 98 -2.04 10.36 8.64
N GLY A 99 -2.68 9.24 8.36
CA GLY A 99 -2.12 8.21 7.52
C GLY A 99 -3.17 7.50 6.68
N TRP A 100 -2.69 6.87 5.61
CA TRP A 100 -3.50 6.09 4.68
C TRP A 100 -2.85 4.74 4.44
N ALA A 101 -3.69 3.73 4.24
CA ALA A 101 -3.26 2.38 3.85
C ALA A 101 -4.10 1.91 2.67
N VAL A 102 -3.48 1.22 1.73
CA VAL A 102 -4.14 0.69 0.54
C VAL A 102 -3.94 -0.81 0.42
N GLY A 103 -4.76 -1.47 -0.39
CA GLY A 103 -4.65 -2.91 -0.56
C GLY A 103 -5.57 -3.52 -1.60
N HIS A 104 -5.87 -4.80 -1.41
CA HIS A 104 -6.76 -5.56 -2.27
C HIS A 104 -8.17 -4.95 -2.29
N ASP A 105 -8.94 -5.30 -3.33
CA ASP A 105 -10.28 -4.76 -3.60
C ASP A 105 -10.28 -3.23 -3.80
N ALA A 106 -9.16 -2.68 -4.27
CA ALA A 106 -8.92 -1.25 -4.44
C ALA A 106 -9.27 -0.44 -3.17
N GLN A 107 -9.02 -1.00 -1.97
CA GLN A 107 -9.38 -0.33 -0.73
C GLN A 107 -8.39 0.77 -0.37
N ILE A 108 -8.94 1.88 0.15
CA ILE A 108 -8.17 2.94 0.80
C ILE A 108 -8.75 3.16 2.19
N LEU A 109 -7.91 3.01 3.19
CA LEU A 109 -8.21 3.25 4.59
C LEU A 109 -7.51 4.51 5.05
N ALA A 110 -8.09 5.23 6.02
CA ALA A 110 -7.47 6.40 6.64
C ALA A 110 -7.49 6.33 8.16
N SER A 111 -6.45 6.88 8.78
CA SER A 111 -6.33 7.10 10.22
C SER A 111 -6.09 8.57 10.51
N ASN A 112 -6.61 9.05 11.65
CA ASN A 112 -6.40 10.40 12.18
C ASN A 112 -5.83 10.39 13.62
N ASP A 113 -5.41 9.21 14.09
CA ASP A 113 -4.93 8.97 15.46
C ASP A 113 -3.59 8.21 15.51
N GLY A 114 -2.79 8.36 14.45
CA GLY A 114 -1.48 7.71 14.36
C GLY A 114 -1.57 6.20 14.15
N GLY A 115 -2.61 5.74 13.45
CA GLY A 115 -2.78 4.35 13.08
C GLY A 115 -3.42 3.46 14.16
N ALA A 116 -3.94 4.03 15.27
CA ALA A 116 -4.63 3.24 16.28
C ALA A 116 -6.00 2.75 15.81
N THR A 117 -6.72 3.59 15.06
CA THR A 117 -7.98 3.23 14.42
C THR A 117 -8.01 3.65 12.94
N TRP A 118 -8.77 2.91 12.14
CA TRP A 118 -8.86 3.10 10.70
C TRP A 118 -10.31 3.12 10.24
N SER A 119 -10.59 3.91 9.21
CA SER A 119 -11.88 3.98 8.53
C SER A 119 -11.70 3.81 7.03
N LYS A 120 -12.65 3.15 6.37
CA LYS A 120 -12.65 2.98 4.92
C LYS A 120 -13.07 4.28 4.25
N GLN A 121 -12.23 4.81 3.35
CA GLN A 121 -12.51 5.99 2.54
C GLN A 121 -12.94 5.61 1.12
N PHE A 122 -12.41 4.53 0.58
CA PHE A 122 -12.69 4.07 -0.77
C PHE A 122 -12.64 2.55 -0.85
N GLU A 123 -13.43 1.98 -1.75
CA GLU A 123 -13.42 0.57 -2.12
C GLU A 123 -14.05 0.43 -3.51
N ASP A 124 -13.47 -0.39 -4.36
CA ASP A 124 -14.05 -0.73 -5.65
C ASP A 124 -13.88 -2.22 -5.94
N LEU A 125 -14.84 -3.01 -5.45
CA LEU A 125 -14.87 -4.47 -5.64
C LEU A 125 -14.96 -4.87 -7.12
N SER A 126 -15.48 -4.00 -7.98
CA SER A 126 -15.63 -4.30 -9.41
C SER A 126 -14.31 -4.32 -10.17
N ARG A 127 -13.27 -3.71 -9.60
CA ARG A 127 -11.92 -3.75 -10.19
C ARG A 127 -11.24 -5.11 -10.05
N GLU A 128 -11.61 -5.87 -9.02
CA GLU A 128 -10.93 -7.16 -8.69
C GLU A 128 -9.39 -7.02 -8.68
N ALA A 129 -8.88 -5.87 -8.27
CA ALA A 129 -7.48 -5.49 -8.40
C ALA A 129 -7.00 -4.70 -7.19
N PRO A 130 -5.75 -4.91 -6.71
CA PRO A 130 -5.19 -4.15 -5.61
C PRO A 130 -4.75 -2.75 -6.04
N LEU A 131 -4.84 -1.80 -5.10
CA LEU A 131 -3.93 -0.67 -5.06
C LEU A 131 -2.60 -1.15 -4.45
N LEU A 132 -1.49 -0.61 -4.94
CA LEU A 132 -0.14 -1.10 -4.61
C LEU A 132 0.67 -0.08 -3.82
N ASP A 133 0.42 1.23 -4.02
CA ASP A 133 1.12 2.29 -3.29
C ASP A 133 0.24 3.53 -3.14
N VAL A 134 0.56 4.39 -2.14
CA VAL A 134 -0.17 5.60 -1.83
C VAL A 134 0.76 6.69 -1.31
N THR A 135 0.56 7.93 -1.76
CA THR A 135 1.32 9.10 -1.29
C THR A 135 0.44 10.34 -1.21
N PHE A 136 0.81 11.28 -0.35
CA PHE A 136 0.15 12.58 -0.22
C PHE A 136 1.15 13.71 -0.33
N LEU A 137 0.80 14.76 -1.08
CA LEU A 137 1.56 16.00 -1.18
C LEU A 137 1.32 16.89 0.04
N ASP A 138 0.09 16.87 0.53
CA ASP A 138 -0.38 17.61 1.70
C ASP A 138 -1.63 16.92 2.28
N ALA A 139 -2.28 17.55 3.25
CA ALA A 139 -3.45 17.00 3.94
C ALA A 139 -4.69 16.78 3.05
N GLN A 140 -4.75 17.40 1.89
CA GLN A 140 -5.90 17.39 0.99
C GLN A 140 -5.62 16.60 -0.28
N HIS A 141 -4.38 16.64 -0.77
CA HIS A 141 -4.01 16.17 -2.09
C HIS A 141 -3.16 14.90 -2.02
N GLY A 142 -3.70 13.80 -2.49
CA GLY A 142 -3.05 12.50 -2.48
C GLY A 142 -3.34 11.66 -3.72
N PHE A 143 -2.53 10.63 -3.91
CA PHE A 143 -2.59 9.70 -5.04
C PHE A 143 -2.44 8.26 -4.56
N ALA A 144 -3.15 7.34 -5.21
CA ALA A 144 -2.93 5.91 -5.06
C ALA A 144 -2.77 5.27 -6.44
N VAL A 145 -1.83 4.33 -6.55
CA VAL A 145 -1.53 3.61 -7.80
C VAL A 145 -1.72 2.11 -7.60
N GLY A 146 -1.93 1.37 -8.69
CA GLY A 146 -2.18 -0.05 -8.55
C GLY A 146 -2.19 -0.85 -9.84
N ALA A 147 -2.76 -2.03 -9.72
CA ALA A 147 -2.86 -2.99 -10.81
C ALA A 147 -3.74 -2.45 -11.96
N TYR A 148 -3.47 -2.95 -13.16
CA TYR A 148 -4.16 -2.58 -14.40
C TYR A 148 -4.15 -1.07 -14.68
N GLY A 149 -3.06 -0.40 -14.32
CA GLY A 149 -2.86 1.03 -14.58
C GLY A 149 -3.69 1.96 -13.70
N ALA A 150 -4.22 1.47 -12.56
CA ALA A 150 -5.00 2.29 -11.65
C ALA A 150 -4.19 3.50 -11.17
N LEU A 151 -4.77 4.69 -11.31
CA LEU A 151 -4.28 5.95 -10.75
C LEU A 151 -5.48 6.72 -10.19
N LEU A 152 -5.56 6.80 -8.88
CA LEU A 152 -6.61 7.53 -8.17
C LEU A 152 -6.05 8.82 -7.57
N GLU A 153 -6.85 9.88 -7.57
CA GLU A 153 -6.54 11.18 -6.98
C GLU A 153 -7.60 11.58 -5.97
N THR A 154 -7.19 12.17 -4.87
CA THR A 154 -8.06 12.93 -3.96
C THR A 154 -7.55 14.37 -3.84
N ARG A 155 -8.49 15.31 -3.67
CA ARG A 155 -8.21 16.73 -3.41
C ARG A 155 -8.90 17.26 -2.16
N ASP A 156 -9.44 16.35 -1.35
CA ASP A 156 -10.19 16.66 -0.13
C ASP A 156 -9.81 15.76 1.06
N GLY A 157 -8.60 15.23 1.05
CA GLY A 157 -8.08 14.38 2.13
C GLY A 157 -8.66 12.98 2.13
N GLY A 158 -9.16 12.52 0.97
CA GLY A 158 -9.71 11.18 0.79
C GLY A 158 -11.21 11.07 1.05
N GLN A 159 -11.94 12.18 1.21
CA GLN A 159 -13.41 12.14 1.26
C GLN A 159 -13.99 11.66 -0.08
N HIS A 160 -13.34 12.04 -1.18
CA HIS A 160 -13.62 11.54 -2.52
C HIS A 160 -12.32 11.15 -3.23
N TRP A 161 -12.35 9.99 -3.90
CA TRP A 161 -11.29 9.53 -4.77
C TRP A 161 -11.81 9.42 -6.19
N GLN A 162 -11.06 9.97 -7.15
CA GLN A 162 -11.38 9.97 -8.56
C GLN A 162 -10.34 9.14 -9.32
N ASP A 163 -10.81 8.28 -10.22
CA ASP A 163 -9.94 7.64 -11.22
C ASP A 163 -9.50 8.66 -12.26
N ILE A 164 -8.20 8.78 -12.44
CA ILE A 164 -7.56 9.68 -13.40
C ILE A 164 -6.54 8.95 -14.29
N ALA A 165 -6.68 7.62 -14.42
CA ALA A 165 -5.78 6.79 -15.21
C ALA A 165 -5.68 7.23 -16.68
N GLU A 166 -6.73 7.89 -17.21
CA GLU A 166 -6.75 8.45 -18.56
C GLU A 166 -5.72 9.58 -18.78
N ARG A 167 -5.14 10.14 -17.72
CA ARG A 167 -4.05 11.13 -17.83
C ARG A 167 -2.71 10.50 -18.17
N LEU A 168 -2.59 9.16 -18.08
CA LEU A 168 -1.37 8.43 -18.38
C LEU A 168 -1.41 7.85 -19.80
N ASP A 169 -0.30 7.94 -20.51
CA ASP A 169 -0.06 7.18 -21.73
C ASP A 169 0.30 5.71 -21.37
N ASN A 170 -0.72 4.96 -20.90
CA ASN A 170 -0.63 3.57 -20.45
C ASN A 170 -1.73 2.71 -21.11
N ALA A 171 -1.77 2.69 -22.44
CA ALA A 171 -2.80 1.99 -23.20
C ALA A 171 -2.86 0.47 -22.92
N ASP A 172 -1.70 -0.13 -22.56
CA ASP A 172 -1.59 -1.56 -22.25
C ASP A 172 -2.03 -1.87 -20.80
N GLN A 173 -2.45 -0.85 -20.02
CA GLN A 173 -2.86 -0.99 -18.63
C GLN A 173 -1.83 -1.72 -17.75
N LEU A 174 -0.54 -1.43 -17.97
CA LEU A 174 0.56 -1.97 -17.16
C LEU A 174 0.37 -1.59 -15.70
N HIS A 175 0.70 -2.50 -14.79
CA HIS A 175 0.61 -2.23 -13.36
C HIS A 175 1.54 -1.08 -12.95
N LEU A 176 1.03 -0.17 -12.12
CA LEU A 176 1.78 0.90 -11.48
C LEU A 176 2.14 0.45 -10.08
N ASN A 177 3.43 0.15 -9.86
CA ASN A 177 3.89 -0.55 -8.65
C ASN A 177 4.30 0.38 -7.52
N GLY A 178 4.70 1.61 -7.83
CA GLY A 178 5.14 2.57 -6.82
C GLY A 178 4.99 4.01 -7.29
N ILE A 179 4.75 4.91 -6.34
CA ILE A 179 4.67 6.35 -6.54
C ILE A 179 5.44 7.09 -5.44
N ALA A 180 6.23 8.10 -5.79
CA ALA A 180 6.95 8.89 -4.82
C ALA A 180 6.92 10.38 -5.14
N VAL A 181 7.02 11.19 -4.08
CA VAL A 181 7.30 12.62 -4.18
C VAL A 181 8.82 12.82 -4.24
N ILE A 182 9.29 13.46 -5.31
CA ILE A 182 10.70 13.76 -5.51
C ILE A 182 10.96 15.22 -5.14
N LYS A 183 11.92 15.40 -4.25
CA LYS A 183 12.26 16.72 -3.69
C LYS A 183 12.50 17.76 -4.78
N GLU A 184 11.80 18.89 -4.72
CA GLU A 184 11.87 20.03 -5.63
C GLU A 184 11.64 19.66 -7.12
N ALA A 185 10.95 18.52 -7.40
CA ALA A 185 10.72 18.05 -8.76
C ALA A 185 9.24 17.74 -9.04
N GLY A 186 8.63 16.89 -8.22
CA GLY A 186 7.23 16.50 -8.39
C GLY A 186 6.98 15.03 -8.05
N LEU A 187 6.07 14.41 -8.76
CA LEU A 187 5.67 13.01 -8.57
C LEU A 187 6.33 12.11 -9.62
N PHE A 188 6.71 10.91 -9.21
CA PHE A 188 7.27 9.90 -10.10
C PHE A 188 6.58 8.55 -9.85
N ILE A 189 6.19 7.86 -10.92
CA ILE A 189 5.56 6.53 -10.90
C ILE A 189 6.46 5.55 -11.64
N VAL A 190 6.57 4.32 -11.12
CA VAL A 190 7.22 3.20 -11.79
C VAL A 190 6.31 1.97 -11.81
N GLY A 191 6.51 1.08 -12.79
CA GLY A 191 5.63 -0.07 -12.95
C GLY A 191 6.22 -1.22 -13.74
N GLU A 192 5.31 -2.03 -14.30
CA GLU A 192 5.65 -3.19 -15.13
C GLU A 192 6.32 -2.78 -16.44
N GLN A 193 7.13 -3.71 -16.97
CA GLN A 193 7.81 -3.57 -18.27
C GLN A 193 8.62 -2.27 -18.39
N GLY A 194 9.15 -1.78 -17.24
CA GLY A 194 9.92 -0.54 -17.19
C GLY A 194 9.10 0.73 -17.39
N SER A 195 7.76 0.65 -17.28
CA SER A 195 6.92 1.84 -17.41
C SER A 195 7.24 2.86 -16.32
N MET A 196 7.38 4.11 -16.75
CA MET A 196 7.68 5.25 -15.88
C MET A 196 6.87 6.47 -16.32
N PHE A 197 6.37 7.20 -15.32
CA PHE A 197 5.65 8.47 -15.56
C PHE A 197 6.08 9.49 -14.53
N ARG A 198 6.14 10.76 -14.93
CA ARG A 198 6.42 11.87 -14.02
C ARG A 198 5.44 13.02 -14.19
N SER A 199 5.23 13.77 -13.11
CA SER A 199 4.46 15.00 -13.10
C SER A 199 5.22 16.07 -12.33
N SER A 200 5.42 17.25 -12.95
CA SER A 200 6.03 18.41 -12.32
C SER A 200 5.00 19.47 -11.90
N ASP A 201 3.71 19.16 -12.02
CA ASP A 201 2.59 20.07 -11.75
C ASP A 201 1.58 19.48 -10.76
N ASN A 202 2.07 18.67 -9.80
CA ASN A 202 1.28 18.01 -8.76
C ASN A 202 0.17 17.11 -9.33
N GLY A 203 0.47 16.31 -10.37
CA GLY A 203 -0.44 15.32 -10.93
C GLY A 203 -1.48 15.87 -11.90
N GLN A 204 -1.42 17.14 -12.30
CA GLN A 204 -2.34 17.69 -13.30
C GLN A 204 -2.06 17.10 -14.67
N THR A 205 -0.79 16.99 -15.05
CA THR A 205 -0.33 16.32 -16.26
C THR A 205 0.77 15.31 -15.95
N TRP A 206 0.87 14.29 -16.79
CA TRP A 206 1.86 13.23 -16.67
C TRP A 206 2.59 13.01 -17.98
N ALA A 207 3.90 12.94 -17.93
CA ALA A 207 4.75 12.59 -19.06
C ALA A 207 5.30 11.18 -18.90
N LYS A 208 5.21 10.36 -19.94
CA LYS A 208 5.91 9.08 -20.01
C LYS A 208 7.41 9.32 -20.09
N VAL A 209 8.18 8.53 -19.35
CA VAL A 209 9.64 8.62 -19.29
C VAL A 209 10.24 7.35 -19.86
N GLU A 210 11.24 7.50 -20.73
CA GLU A 210 12.03 6.37 -21.23
C GLU A 210 12.92 5.85 -20.09
N GLY A 211 12.70 4.59 -19.70
CA GLY A 211 13.42 3.98 -18.59
C GLY A 211 14.70 3.28 -19.02
N PRO A 212 15.61 3.00 -18.10
CA PRO A 212 16.86 2.28 -18.34
C PRO A 212 16.69 0.75 -18.42
N TYR A 213 15.47 0.23 -18.26
CA TYR A 213 15.19 -1.19 -18.06
C TYR A 213 13.79 -1.57 -18.55
N GLU A 214 13.68 -2.69 -19.27
CA GLU A 214 12.40 -3.18 -19.81
C GLU A 214 11.67 -4.18 -18.89
N GLY A 215 12.23 -4.47 -17.71
CA GLY A 215 11.58 -5.34 -16.72
C GLY A 215 10.85 -4.55 -15.65
N SER A 216 10.10 -5.26 -14.79
CA SER A 216 9.30 -4.63 -13.75
C SER A 216 10.16 -3.92 -12.70
N LEU A 217 9.80 -2.67 -12.43
CA LEU A 217 10.27 -1.86 -11.32
C LEU A 217 9.21 -1.94 -10.21
N PHE A 218 9.66 -2.24 -8.99
CA PHE A 218 8.76 -2.46 -7.86
C PHE A 218 8.57 -1.23 -7.00
N GLY A 219 9.50 -0.26 -7.07
CA GLY A 219 9.37 0.97 -6.34
C GLY A 219 10.30 2.06 -6.81
N VAL A 220 10.02 3.25 -6.34
CA VAL A 220 10.77 4.48 -6.58
C VAL A 220 10.87 5.25 -5.28
N ILE A 221 12.00 5.92 -5.04
CA ILE A 221 12.18 6.76 -3.86
C ILE A 221 13.01 8.00 -4.20
N GLY A 222 12.61 9.15 -3.66
CA GLY A 222 13.44 10.35 -3.68
C GLY A 222 14.56 10.27 -2.66
N THR A 223 15.65 10.96 -2.91
CA THR A 223 16.75 11.11 -1.95
C THR A 223 16.67 12.44 -1.20
N ALA A 224 17.63 12.70 -0.30
CA ALA A 224 17.74 14.00 0.37
C ALA A 224 18.05 15.16 -0.59
N LYS A 225 18.57 14.88 -1.81
CA LYS A 225 18.94 15.88 -2.82
C LYS A 225 17.77 16.20 -3.76
N PRO A 226 17.64 17.47 -4.18
CA PRO A 226 16.67 17.86 -5.20
C PRO A 226 16.81 17.03 -6.48
N HIS A 227 15.70 16.79 -7.16
CA HIS A 227 15.59 16.09 -8.46
C HIS A 227 16.21 14.68 -8.51
N THR A 228 16.65 14.15 -7.36
CA THR A 228 17.39 12.89 -7.27
C THR A 228 16.49 11.77 -6.78
N LEU A 229 16.47 10.65 -7.51
CA LEU A 229 15.63 9.48 -7.20
C LEU A 229 16.33 8.17 -7.55
N LEU A 230 15.86 7.11 -6.94
CA LEU A 230 16.22 5.73 -7.23
C LEU A 230 14.99 4.98 -7.71
N ALA A 231 15.13 4.17 -8.76
CA ALA A 231 14.14 3.19 -9.19
C ALA A 231 14.72 1.79 -9.05
N TYR A 232 13.96 0.86 -8.48
CA TYR A 232 14.44 -0.47 -8.14
C TYR A 232 13.38 -1.53 -8.44
N GLY A 233 13.84 -2.79 -8.66
CA GLY A 233 12.90 -3.84 -8.97
C GLY A 233 13.50 -5.22 -9.17
N LEU A 234 13.04 -5.86 -10.23
CA LEU A 234 13.30 -7.25 -10.54
C LEU A 234 14.81 -7.52 -10.71
N ARG A 235 15.28 -8.68 -10.24
CA ARG A 235 16.67 -9.19 -10.40
C ARG A 235 17.77 -8.28 -9.84
N GLY A 236 17.46 -7.49 -8.79
CA GLY A 236 18.42 -6.59 -8.16
C GLY A 236 18.75 -5.36 -8.99
N ASN A 237 17.96 -5.06 -10.02
CA ASN A 237 18.13 -3.84 -10.79
C ASN A 237 17.85 -2.62 -9.91
N LEU A 238 18.79 -1.69 -9.88
CA LEU A 238 18.73 -0.43 -9.17
C LEU A 238 19.34 0.65 -10.07
N PHE A 239 18.59 1.72 -10.28
CA PHE A 239 18.99 2.84 -11.12
C PHE A 239 18.86 4.14 -10.36
N ARG A 240 19.78 5.07 -10.60
CA ARG A 240 19.79 6.41 -10.01
C ARG A 240 19.67 7.47 -11.10
N SER A 241 18.81 8.45 -10.88
CA SER A 241 18.71 9.68 -11.67
C SER A 241 18.97 10.88 -10.77
N THR A 242 19.60 11.94 -11.32
CA THR A 242 19.83 13.22 -10.65
C THR A 242 19.13 14.39 -11.34
N ASP A 243 18.32 14.10 -12.34
CA ASP A 243 17.64 15.04 -13.23
C ASP A 243 16.16 14.67 -13.45
N PHE A 244 15.53 14.13 -12.39
CA PHE A 244 14.11 13.76 -12.39
C PHE A 244 13.74 12.77 -13.51
N GLY A 245 14.67 11.86 -13.86
CA GLY A 245 14.42 10.77 -14.81
C GLY A 245 14.80 11.10 -16.26
N ASP A 246 15.44 12.24 -16.56
CA ASP A 246 15.94 12.51 -17.91
C ASP A 246 17.12 11.61 -18.28
N SER A 247 17.93 11.22 -17.29
CA SER A 247 19.01 10.27 -17.45
C SER A 247 19.13 9.31 -16.26
N TRP A 248 19.66 8.12 -16.51
CA TRP A 248 19.75 7.07 -15.53
C TRP A 248 21.13 6.42 -15.48
N GLN A 249 21.63 6.14 -14.29
CA GLN A 249 22.85 5.41 -14.04
C GLN A 249 22.51 4.09 -13.32
N PRO A 250 22.92 2.93 -13.86
CA PRO A 250 22.77 1.67 -13.16
C PRO A 250 23.73 1.63 -11.96
N ILE A 251 23.23 1.14 -10.83
CA ILE A 251 24.03 0.94 -9.62
C ILE A 251 24.39 -0.55 -9.51
N GLU A 252 25.66 -0.83 -9.51
CA GLU A 252 26.16 -2.21 -9.37
C GLU A 252 26.06 -2.65 -7.90
N LEU A 253 25.33 -3.73 -7.64
CA LEU A 253 25.11 -4.27 -6.31
C LEU A 253 25.95 -5.56 -6.12
N LYS A 254 27.05 -5.46 -5.37
CA LYS A 254 27.95 -6.57 -5.09
C LYS A 254 27.63 -7.20 -3.74
N ALA A 255 27.11 -8.43 -3.78
CA ALA A 255 26.96 -9.28 -2.61
C ALA A 255 28.22 -10.12 -2.37
N ALA A 256 28.31 -10.81 -1.24
CA ALA A 256 29.45 -11.64 -0.88
C ALA A 256 29.78 -12.77 -1.89
N ARG A 257 28.84 -13.15 -2.75
CA ARG A 257 28.97 -14.23 -3.74
C ARG A 257 28.65 -13.79 -5.17
N GLY A 258 29.05 -12.60 -5.58
CA GLY A 258 28.81 -12.06 -6.91
C GLY A 258 27.77 -10.93 -6.88
N ASN A 259 27.15 -10.66 -8.02
CA ASN A 259 26.12 -9.63 -8.11
C ASN A 259 24.84 -10.07 -7.38
N LEU A 260 24.11 -9.09 -6.84
CA LEU A 260 22.79 -9.33 -6.27
C LEU A 260 21.79 -9.59 -7.42
N GLU A 261 21.17 -10.77 -7.42
CA GLU A 261 20.20 -11.19 -8.43
C GLU A 261 18.76 -11.29 -7.87
N PHE A 262 18.55 -10.94 -6.61
CA PHE A 262 17.25 -10.96 -5.96
C PHE A 262 16.52 -9.64 -6.19
N GLY A 263 15.18 -9.71 -6.38
CA GLY A 263 14.35 -8.52 -6.51
C GLY A 263 14.38 -7.65 -5.25
N LEU A 264 14.42 -6.33 -5.46
CA LEU A 264 14.32 -5.31 -4.42
C LEU A 264 12.87 -4.92 -4.25
N ALA A 265 12.35 -4.93 -3.02
CA ALA A 265 10.94 -4.78 -2.73
C ALA A 265 10.55 -3.40 -2.16
N SER A 266 11.38 -2.84 -1.29
CA SER A 266 11.07 -1.58 -0.61
C SER A 266 12.34 -0.77 -0.34
N ALA A 267 12.17 0.54 -0.17
CA ALA A 267 13.22 1.48 0.17
C ALA A 267 12.73 2.53 1.16
N THR A 268 13.62 3.04 2.00
CA THR A 268 13.35 4.16 2.90
C THR A 268 14.51 5.14 2.94
N LEU A 269 14.19 6.43 3.04
CA LEU A 269 15.14 7.50 3.37
C LEU A 269 15.13 7.67 4.89
N LEU A 270 16.29 7.54 5.49
CA LEU A 270 16.46 7.63 6.94
C LEU A 270 16.71 9.07 7.39
N ASP A 271 16.51 9.35 8.67
CA ASP A 271 16.63 10.70 9.24
C ASP A 271 18.03 11.31 9.07
N ASP A 272 19.06 10.48 8.98
CA ASP A 272 20.44 10.90 8.72
C ASP A 272 20.75 11.17 7.23
N GLY A 273 19.74 11.06 6.37
CA GLY A 273 19.85 11.23 4.92
C GLY A 273 20.40 10.00 4.18
N SER A 274 20.71 8.93 4.86
CA SER A 274 21.10 7.67 4.22
C SER A 274 19.88 6.88 3.74
N LEU A 275 20.10 5.90 2.86
CA LEU A 275 19.07 5.08 2.27
C LEU A 275 19.22 3.62 2.70
N ALA A 276 18.10 2.96 2.97
CA ALA A 276 18.04 1.53 3.16
C ALA A 276 17.06 0.91 2.16
N LEU A 277 17.45 -0.21 1.55
CA LEU A 277 16.59 -1.00 0.67
C LEU A 277 16.57 -2.45 1.15
N VAL A 278 15.47 -3.13 0.88
CA VAL A 278 15.29 -4.54 1.20
C VAL A 278 14.70 -5.33 0.04
N GLY A 279 14.86 -6.65 0.08
CA GLY A 279 14.29 -7.50 -0.95
C GLY A 279 14.37 -8.99 -0.63
N ASN A 280 14.15 -9.77 -1.66
CA ASN A 280 14.17 -11.22 -1.58
C ASN A 280 15.55 -11.77 -1.18
N GLY A 281 15.56 -12.99 -0.65
CA GLY A 281 16.80 -13.65 -0.23
C GLY A 281 17.45 -13.00 1.00
N GLY A 282 16.68 -12.29 1.83
CA GLY A 282 17.15 -11.59 3.01
C GLY A 282 18.09 -10.43 2.68
N SER A 283 17.91 -9.80 1.51
CA SER A 283 18.80 -8.72 1.07
C SER A 283 18.47 -7.43 1.80
N VAL A 284 19.49 -6.82 2.41
CA VAL A 284 19.46 -5.49 3.03
C VAL A 284 20.59 -4.67 2.44
N LEU A 285 20.27 -3.50 1.90
CA LEU A 285 21.22 -2.61 1.25
C LEU A 285 21.26 -1.29 2.02
N ARG A 286 22.44 -0.69 2.14
CA ARG A 286 22.64 0.61 2.78
C ARG A 286 23.49 1.52 1.91
N SER A 287 23.06 2.77 1.73
CA SER A 287 23.83 3.85 1.12
C SER A 287 23.93 5.02 2.07
N VAL A 288 25.13 5.61 2.17
CA VAL A 288 25.43 6.83 2.96
C VAL A 288 25.91 7.97 2.07
N ASP A 289 25.85 7.79 0.77
CA ASP A 289 26.36 8.71 -0.25
C ASP A 289 25.29 9.13 -1.27
N ASP A 290 24.02 9.23 -0.80
CA ASP A 290 22.87 9.64 -1.61
C ASP A 290 22.58 8.66 -2.77
N GLY A 291 22.73 7.35 -2.51
CA GLY A 291 22.39 6.31 -3.47
C GLY A 291 23.41 6.11 -4.58
N GLN A 292 24.63 6.65 -4.47
CA GLN A 292 25.69 6.45 -5.47
C GLN A 292 26.30 5.05 -5.35
N THR A 293 26.49 4.57 -4.11
CA THR A 293 26.97 3.22 -3.85
C THR A 293 26.18 2.56 -2.72
N PHE A 294 26.14 1.24 -2.69
CA PHE A 294 25.47 0.45 -1.67
C PHE A 294 26.36 -0.66 -1.13
N SER A 295 26.37 -0.79 0.19
CA SER A 295 26.75 -2.03 0.84
C SER A 295 25.58 -3.02 0.78
N VAL A 296 25.89 -4.30 0.53
CA VAL A 296 24.87 -5.35 0.44
C VAL A 296 25.13 -6.38 1.54
N TYR A 297 24.16 -6.58 2.40
CA TYR A 297 24.11 -7.63 3.40
C TYR A 297 23.01 -8.63 3.06
N ASN A 298 23.31 -9.91 3.12
CA ASN A 298 22.32 -10.97 2.98
C ASN A 298 22.16 -11.67 4.34
N ARG A 299 20.98 -11.59 4.91
CA ARG A 299 20.61 -12.25 6.16
C ARG A 299 20.81 -13.78 6.04
N ALA A 300 21.21 -14.41 7.14
CA ALA A 300 21.48 -15.85 7.16
C ALA A 300 20.19 -16.68 6.95
N ASP A 301 19.05 -16.19 7.43
CA ASP A 301 17.73 -16.82 7.32
C ASP A 301 17.15 -16.74 5.89
N ARG A 302 17.66 -15.84 5.04
CA ARG A 302 17.25 -15.62 3.64
C ARG A 302 15.74 -15.40 3.43
N ILE A 303 15.02 -14.95 4.44
CA ILE A 303 13.60 -14.65 4.32
C ILE A 303 13.36 -13.54 3.30
N ALA A 304 12.20 -13.56 2.65
CA ALA A 304 11.78 -12.46 1.78
C ALA A 304 11.38 -11.27 2.65
N LEU A 305 12.06 -10.14 2.45
CA LEU A 305 11.75 -8.86 3.06
C LEU A 305 10.92 -8.04 2.09
N ALA A 306 9.86 -7.41 2.59
CA ALA A 306 8.89 -6.64 1.81
C ALA A 306 8.88 -5.15 2.14
N GLY A 307 9.18 -4.76 3.39
CA GLY A 307 9.20 -3.38 3.83
C GLY A 307 10.35 -3.07 4.79
N VAL A 308 10.77 -1.80 4.84
CA VAL A 308 11.85 -1.31 5.70
C VAL A 308 11.54 0.09 6.22
N SER A 309 11.86 0.34 7.48
CA SER A 309 11.80 1.65 8.11
C SER A 309 12.98 1.85 9.07
N GLY A 310 13.33 3.09 9.40
CA GLY A 310 14.39 3.39 10.36
C GLY A 310 13.94 3.16 11.81
N LEU A 311 14.92 3.00 12.72
CA LEU A 311 14.70 3.03 14.16
C LEU A 311 15.46 4.23 14.76
N ALA A 312 14.95 4.80 15.84
CA ALA A 312 15.58 5.97 16.49
C ALA A 312 17.00 5.70 16.99
N ASN A 313 17.38 4.43 17.20
CA ASN A 313 18.73 4.01 17.59
C ASN A 313 19.69 3.83 16.38
N GLY A 314 19.24 4.18 15.16
CA GLY A 314 19.98 4.00 13.92
C GLY A 314 19.90 2.60 13.32
N GLY A 315 19.17 1.68 13.93
CA GLY A 315 18.87 0.37 13.37
C GLY A 315 17.74 0.40 12.36
N LEU A 316 17.30 -0.77 11.91
CA LEU A 316 16.24 -0.96 10.94
C LEU A 316 15.10 -1.82 11.48
N LEU A 317 13.88 -1.41 11.21
CA LEU A 317 12.70 -2.25 11.23
C LEU A 317 12.55 -2.88 9.86
N LEU A 318 12.56 -4.21 9.81
CA LEU A 318 12.35 -4.99 8.59
C LEU A 318 11.04 -5.75 8.74
N VAL A 319 10.24 -5.80 7.69
CA VAL A 319 9.03 -6.61 7.65
C VAL A 319 9.00 -7.48 6.40
N GLY A 320 8.28 -8.59 6.48
CA GLY A 320 8.18 -9.54 5.39
C GLY A 320 7.65 -10.88 5.84
N GLN A 321 8.20 -11.94 5.28
CA GLN A 321 7.92 -13.30 5.70
C GLN A 321 8.36 -13.50 7.16
N GLY A 322 7.47 -14.00 8.01
CA GLY A 322 7.73 -14.17 9.45
C GLY A 322 7.48 -12.93 10.29
N GLY A 323 7.00 -11.83 9.68
CA GLY A 323 6.53 -10.63 10.37
C GLY A 323 7.62 -9.58 10.59
N VAL A 324 7.74 -9.12 11.84
CA VAL A 324 8.64 -8.04 12.25
C VAL A 324 10.02 -8.57 12.63
N HIS A 325 11.06 -7.91 12.14
CA HIS A 325 12.46 -8.17 12.48
C HIS A 325 13.18 -6.87 12.80
N LEU A 326 13.83 -6.80 13.97
CA LEU A 326 14.69 -5.67 14.33
C LEU A 326 16.12 -5.98 13.90
N ALA A 327 16.77 -5.05 13.22
CA ALA A 327 18.11 -5.23 12.68
C ALA A 327 19.02 -4.05 13.01
N THR A 328 20.33 -4.29 12.96
CA THR A 328 21.33 -3.22 12.98
C THR A 328 21.23 -2.35 11.72
N ALA A 329 21.94 -1.24 11.67
CA ALA A 329 22.00 -0.38 10.49
C ALA A 329 22.43 -1.11 9.21
N GLU A 330 23.20 -2.18 9.35
CA GLU A 330 23.69 -3.01 8.24
C GLU A 330 22.74 -4.17 7.89
N GLY A 331 21.70 -4.41 8.71
CA GLY A 331 20.70 -5.45 8.45
C GLY A 331 20.90 -6.77 9.21
N ALA A 332 21.89 -6.88 10.08
CA ALA A 332 22.06 -8.05 10.96
C ALA A 332 21.00 -8.03 12.07
N ASP A 333 20.58 -9.22 12.54
CA ASP A 333 19.64 -9.30 13.66
C ASP A 333 20.17 -8.55 14.88
N GLN A 334 19.31 -7.73 15.48
CA GLN A 334 19.59 -7.20 16.82
C GLN A 334 19.39 -8.36 17.79
N THR A 335 20.47 -8.83 18.37
CA THR A 335 20.38 -9.74 19.53
C THR A 335 19.73 -8.99 20.66
N ALA A 336 18.66 -9.56 21.25
CA ALA A 336 18.05 -8.99 22.45
C ALA A 336 19.16 -8.80 23.50
N GLU A 337 19.43 -7.56 23.89
CA GLU A 337 20.36 -7.27 25.00
C GLU A 337 19.77 -7.93 26.25
N GLY A 338 20.29 -9.09 26.65
CA GLY A 338 19.88 -9.80 27.86
C GLY A 338 19.82 -11.32 27.77
N ALA A 339 19.86 -11.93 26.59
CA ALA A 339 19.99 -13.38 26.48
C ALA A 339 21.48 -13.78 26.54
N ARG A 340 22.09 -13.71 27.73
CA ARG A 340 23.30 -14.50 28.00
C ARG A 340 22.87 -15.93 28.33
N PRO A 341 23.57 -16.95 27.78
CA PRO A 341 23.28 -18.36 28.02
C PRO A 341 23.43 -18.75 29.50
#